data_944967d2fe7c93fd4eb65f5dbcb91126
#
_entry.id   944967d2fe7c93fd4eb65f5dbcb91126
#
_cell.length_a   1.000
_cell.length_b   1.000
_cell.length_c   1.000
_cell.angle_alpha   90.00
_cell.angle_beta   90.00
_cell.angle_gamma   90.00
#
_symmetry.space_group_name_H-M   'P 1'
#
loop_
_entity.id
_entity.type
_entity.pdbx_description
1 polymer ?
#
loop_
_entity_poly.entity_id
_entity_poly.type
_entity_poly.pdbx_seq_one_letter_code
_entity_poly.pdbx_strand_id
1 'polypeptide(L)'
;MSNKNNNYLVPMLVMALIFFMMGYITWTNGPLIPYLKIVCNLETDVQAFFVTSAFYFSYFFMPLPSAAVLQKLGFKNGMIAGLVVVALGSLLFIPAANTKTYGLFLTALFMQGSGLALLQTAVNPYVSILGPIESAAKRISIVGLANKAAGIVAPLLVGGIILKGAGDLEKRLLSITDSAERDVILSEMASRVQTPYVALAVVLMVVAVIIYFSKLPEIQAEELDTSSQNQKKSIFSFPNLILGALAIVCYVGAEVIAGDGIGQYGKNIGISLDDAKHFTSYTMAAMLVGYVIGVIAIPRFMKQEDALKYSALIGIVFCLVVIFTSGYTSIWFIALLGLANALMWPAIFPLAINGLGTFTKVGSALLIMGIGPGGGLLPLLYASLGGEVNPQRGFWVVIVCYLFILYYALVGHKKKSW
;
A
#
# COMPACT_ATOMS: atom_id res chain seq x y z
N MET A 1 43.39 -5.73 10.70
CA MET A 1 42.23 -5.91 9.79
C MET A 1 41.35 -7.01 10.38
N SER A 2 40.39 -6.65 11.19
CA SER A 2 39.52 -7.60 11.90
C SER A 2 38.39 -8.03 10.95
N ASN A 3 38.36 -9.30 10.62
CA ASN A 3 37.31 -9.96 9.84
C ASN A 3 36.06 -10.06 10.74
N LYS A 4 35.33 -8.97 10.93
CA LYS A 4 33.98 -9.01 11.49
C LYS A 4 33.09 -9.57 10.37
N ASN A 5 32.87 -10.88 10.38
CA ASN A 5 31.71 -11.49 9.74
C ASN A 5 30.45 -10.86 10.38
N ASN A 6 30.07 -9.70 9.93
CA ASN A 6 28.80 -9.10 10.29
C ASN A 6 27.70 -10.00 9.72
N ASN A 7 27.17 -10.86 10.56
CA ASN A 7 26.09 -11.74 10.18
C ASN A 7 24.80 -10.91 10.08
N TYR A 8 24.60 -10.24 8.93
CA TYR A 8 23.39 -9.43 8.64
C TYR A 8 22.15 -10.30 8.36
N LEU A 9 22.30 -11.63 8.36
CA LEU A 9 21.23 -12.55 8.01
C LEU A 9 20.03 -12.40 8.95
N VAL A 10 20.28 -12.44 10.26
CA VAL A 10 19.20 -12.36 11.27
C VAL A 10 18.48 -11.01 11.23
N PRO A 11 19.16 -9.85 11.23
CA PRO A 11 18.50 -8.57 11.03
C PRO A 11 17.69 -8.50 9.74
N MET A 12 18.23 -9.00 8.62
CA MET A 12 17.52 -9.01 7.33
C MET A 12 16.27 -9.90 7.35
N LEU A 13 16.31 -11.05 8.01
CA LEU A 13 15.15 -11.93 8.18
C LEU A 13 14.05 -11.24 9.01
N VAL A 14 14.43 -10.56 10.10
CA VAL A 14 13.47 -9.80 10.90
C VAL A 14 12.84 -8.67 10.07
N MET A 15 13.65 -7.94 9.28
CA MET A 15 13.13 -6.89 8.41
C MET A 15 12.20 -7.47 7.32
N ALA A 16 12.55 -8.60 6.72
CA ALA A 16 11.69 -9.29 5.75
C ALA A 16 10.36 -9.73 6.37
N LEU A 17 10.37 -10.22 7.62
CA LEU A 17 9.17 -10.56 8.37
C LEU A 17 8.28 -9.33 8.60
N ILE A 18 8.86 -8.20 9.00
CA ILE A 18 8.10 -6.95 9.19
C ILE A 18 7.51 -6.49 7.86
N PHE A 19 8.27 -6.51 6.75
CA PHE A 19 7.76 -6.14 5.43
C PHE A 19 6.67 -7.08 4.95
N PHE A 20 6.78 -8.38 5.27
CA PHE A 20 5.71 -9.35 5.00
C PHE A 20 4.43 -8.97 5.76
N MET A 21 4.52 -8.68 7.07
CA MET A 21 3.36 -8.25 7.87
C MET A 21 2.76 -6.95 7.35
N MET A 22 3.60 -5.98 6.97
CA MET A 22 3.14 -4.72 6.37
C MET A 22 2.36 -4.98 5.09
N GLY A 23 2.89 -5.82 4.18
CA GLY A 23 2.19 -6.19 2.95
C GLY A 23 0.90 -6.95 3.22
N TYR A 24 0.89 -7.87 4.18
CA TYR A 24 -0.31 -8.61 4.57
C TYR A 24 -1.45 -7.66 4.98
N ILE A 25 -1.16 -6.68 5.83
CA ILE A 25 -2.15 -5.73 6.32
C ILE A 25 -2.63 -4.81 5.20
N THR A 26 -1.71 -4.25 4.43
CA THR A 26 -2.04 -3.31 3.35
C THR A 26 -2.99 -3.94 2.32
N TRP A 27 -2.72 -5.16 1.86
CA TRP A 27 -3.47 -5.78 0.78
C TRP A 27 -4.73 -6.53 1.23
N THR A 28 -5.03 -6.51 2.54
CA THR A 28 -6.32 -6.96 3.07
C THR A 28 -7.46 -5.98 2.75
N ASN A 29 -7.14 -4.72 2.43
CA ASN A 29 -8.13 -3.68 2.12
C ASN A 29 -9.00 -4.04 0.90
N GLY A 30 -8.44 -4.70 -0.11
CA GLY A 30 -9.19 -5.08 -1.31
C GLY A 30 -10.46 -5.88 -1.00
N PRO A 31 -10.37 -7.04 -0.33
CA PRO A 31 -11.55 -7.79 0.10
C PRO A 31 -12.46 -7.06 1.09
N LEU A 32 -11.93 -6.11 1.88
CA LEU A 32 -12.75 -5.34 2.83
C LEU A 32 -13.71 -4.36 2.16
N ILE A 33 -13.39 -3.83 0.97
CA ILE A 33 -14.24 -2.86 0.27
C ILE A 33 -15.63 -3.47 0.03
N PRO A 34 -15.78 -4.57 -0.76
CA PRO A 34 -17.10 -5.17 -0.98
C PRO A 34 -17.73 -5.76 0.29
N TYR A 35 -16.90 -6.29 1.21
CA TYR A 35 -17.38 -6.84 2.47
C TYR A 35 -18.06 -5.78 3.33
N LEU A 36 -17.42 -4.65 3.59
CA LEU A 36 -17.98 -3.57 4.40
C LEU A 36 -19.17 -2.87 3.71
N LYS A 37 -19.18 -2.85 2.35
CA LYS A 37 -20.32 -2.36 1.60
C LYS A 37 -21.59 -3.14 1.96
N ILE A 38 -21.49 -4.48 2.09
CA ILE A 38 -22.62 -5.34 2.46
C ILE A 38 -22.92 -5.21 3.96
N VAL A 39 -21.95 -5.45 4.83
CA VAL A 39 -22.12 -5.53 6.30
C VAL A 39 -22.65 -4.21 6.88
N CYS A 40 -22.16 -3.08 6.40
CA CYS A 40 -22.58 -1.75 6.86
C CYS A 40 -23.71 -1.14 6.01
N ASN A 41 -24.26 -1.89 5.05
CA ASN A 41 -25.35 -1.46 4.15
C ASN A 41 -25.03 -0.11 3.47
N LEU A 42 -23.82 0.02 2.89
CA LEU A 42 -23.40 1.25 2.23
C LEU A 42 -24.07 1.38 0.86
N GLU A 43 -24.57 2.56 0.55
CA GLU A 43 -25.37 2.83 -0.65
C GLU A 43 -24.49 2.96 -1.90
N THR A 44 -23.29 3.54 -1.76
CA THR A 44 -22.46 3.92 -2.90
C THR A 44 -21.06 3.33 -2.82
N ASP A 45 -20.41 3.15 -3.98
CA ASP A 45 -19.01 2.75 -4.05
C ASP A 45 -18.09 3.80 -3.43
N VAL A 46 -18.42 5.09 -3.54
CA VAL A 46 -17.66 6.15 -2.88
C VAL A 46 -17.57 5.90 -1.37
N GLN A 47 -18.70 5.54 -0.74
CA GLN A 47 -18.71 5.17 0.67
C GLN A 47 -17.84 3.94 0.94
N ALA A 48 -17.90 2.91 0.08
CA ALA A 48 -17.11 1.71 0.24
C ALA A 48 -15.59 1.98 0.11
N PHE A 49 -15.18 2.89 -0.77
CA PHE A 49 -13.78 3.28 -0.94
C PHE A 49 -13.22 4.15 0.20
N PHE A 50 -14.04 4.64 1.15
CA PHE A 50 -13.50 5.21 2.39
C PHE A 50 -12.67 4.21 3.21
N VAL A 51 -12.76 2.91 2.96
CA VAL A 51 -11.85 1.88 3.48
C VAL A 51 -10.40 2.23 3.15
N THR A 52 -10.11 2.46 1.87
CA THR A 52 -8.76 2.85 1.43
C THR A 52 -8.38 4.23 1.94
N SER A 53 -9.31 5.17 1.90
CA SER A 53 -9.07 6.55 2.37
C SER A 53 -8.67 6.58 3.84
N ALA A 54 -9.41 5.92 4.72
CA ALA A 54 -9.13 5.91 6.14
C ALA A 54 -7.74 5.31 6.44
N PHE A 55 -7.39 4.23 5.74
CA PHE A 55 -6.09 3.57 5.87
C PHE A 55 -4.95 4.46 5.36
N TYR A 56 -5.05 4.96 4.12
CA TYR A 56 -3.95 5.68 3.47
C TYR A 56 -3.78 7.12 3.95
N PHE A 57 -4.82 7.80 4.43
CA PHE A 57 -4.67 9.13 5.01
C PHE A 57 -3.75 9.16 6.24
N SER A 58 -3.62 8.06 6.95
CA SER A 58 -2.65 7.95 8.03
C SER A 58 -1.21 8.22 7.55
N TYR A 59 -0.86 7.81 6.33
CA TYR A 59 0.45 8.08 5.74
C TYR A 59 0.69 9.55 5.38
N PHE A 60 -0.36 10.35 5.32
CA PHE A 60 -0.21 11.81 5.17
C PHE A 60 0.08 12.49 6.49
N PHE A 61 -0.62 12.07 7.56
CA PHE A 61 -0.53 12.74 8.86
C PHE A 61 0.56 12.19 9.77
N MET A 62 0.85 10.88 9.70
CA MET A 62 1.68 10.19 10.69
C MET A 62 3.21 10.23 10.48
N PRO A 63 3.79 10.51 9.29
CA PRO A 63 5.25 10.49 9.14
C PRO A 63 5.98 11.49 10.06
N LEU A 64 5.42 12.68 10.27
CA LEU A 64 6.01 13.69 11.18
C LEU A 64 5.95 13.25 12.66
N PRO A 65 4.79 12.85 13.24
CA PRO A 65 4.75 12.25 14.56
C PRO A 65 5.64 11.01 14.70
N SER A 66 5.70 10.16 13.67
CA SER A 66 6.53 8.96 13.68
C SER A 66 8.02 9.29 13.83
N ALA A 67 8.51 10.31 13.14
CA ALA A 67 9.89 10.75 13.29
C ALA A 67 10.20 11.17 14.74
N ALA A 68 9.29 11.90 15.40
CA ALA A 68 9.45 12.30 16.79
C ALA A 68 9.42 11.09 17.76
N VAL A 69 8.58 10.09 17.49
CA VAL A 69 8.55 8.82 18.25
C VAL A 69 9.88 8.09 18.10
N LEU A 70 10.41 7.97 16.86
CA LEU A 70 11.68 7.29 16.61
C LEU A 70 12.88 7.99 17.22
N GLN A 71 12.88 9.32 17.29
CA GLN A 71 13.92 10.07 18.00
C GLN A 71 13.97 9.74 19.49
N LYS A 72 12.81 9.50 20.12
CA LYS A 72 12.72 9.18 21.55
C LYS A 72 12.94 7.71 21.87
N LEU A 73 12.39 6.81 21.05
CA LEU A 73 12.37 5.37 21.33
C LEU A 73 13.50 4.60 20.64
N GLY A 74 14.16 5.18 19.63
CA GLY A 74 15.06 4.47 18.71
C GLY A 74 14.31 3.58 17.72
N PHE A 75 15.05 3.00 16.78
CA PHE A 75 14.44 2.21 15.69
C PHE A 75 13.78 0.93 16.20
N LYS A 76 14.45 0.17 17.07
CA LYS A 76 13.95 -1.11 17.59
C LYS A 76 12.62 -0.94 18.33
N ASN A 77 12.57 -0.04 19.31
CA ASN A 77 11.36 0.20 20.09
C ASN A 77 10.28 0.91 19.26
N GLY A 78 10.68 1.72 18.27
CA GLY A 78 9.75 2.31 17.30
C GLY A 78 9.04 1.26 16.44
N MET A 79 9.76 0.22 15.98
CA MET A 79 9.15 -0.92 15.28
C MET A 79 8.18 -1.69 16.17
N ILE A 80 8.54 -1.94 17.43
CA ILE A 80 7.65 -2.59 18.41
C ILE A 80 6.38 -1.75 18.62
N ALA A 81 6.53 -0.44 18.84
CA ALA A 81 5.39 0.47 18.99
C ALA A 81 4.48 0.46 17.77
N GLY A 82 5.05 0.47 16.55
CA GLY A 82 4.28 0.36 15.31
C GLY A 82 3.46 -0.93 15.24
N LEU A 83 4.07 -2.07 15.54
CA LEU A 83 3.37 -3.37 15.57
C LEU A 83 2.24 -3.40 16.61
N VAL A 84 2.47 -2.83 17.80
CA VAL A 84 1.44 -2.72 18.85
C VAL A 84 0.27 -1.85 18.38
N VAL A 85 0.54 -0.70 17.76
CA VAL A 85 -0.51 0.17 17.23
C VAL A 85 -1.34 -0.55 16.18
N VAL A 86 -0.70 -1.30 15.25
CA VAL A 86 -1.41 -2.10 14.25
C VAL A 86 -2.24 -3.20 14.91
N ALA A 87 -1.70 -3.89 15.91
CA ALA A 87 -2.41 -4.93 16.66
C ALA A 87 -3.67 -4.37 17.36
N LEU A 88 -3.55 -3.21 18.00
CA LEU A 88 -4.70 -2.53 18.62
C LEU A 88 -5.73 -2.11 17.59
N GLY A 89 -5.30 -1.57 16.43
CA GLY A 89 -6.18 -1.28 15.30
C GLY A 89 -6.91 -2.54 14.80
N SER A 90 -6.21 -3.68 14.75
CA SER A 90 -6.82 -4.96 14.37
C SER A 90 -7.87 -5.43 15.37
N LEU A 91 -7.64 -5.25 16.68
CA LEU A 91 -8.62 -5.61 17.71
C LEU A 91 -9.87 -4.72 17.70
N LEU A 92 -9.78 -3.47 17.19
CA LEU A 92 -10.95 -2.60 17.03
C LEU A 92 -11.96 -3.12 16.00
N PHE A 93 -11.57 -4.06 15.13
CA PHE A 93 -12.51 -4.73 14.24
C PHE A 93 -13.55 -5.57 15.01
N ILE A 94 -13.26 -6.01 16.24
CA ILE A 94 -14.21 -6.78 17.07
C ILE A 94 -15.43 -5.93 17.45
N PRO A 95 -15.29 -4.81 18.18
CA PRO A 95 -16.44 -3.94 18.51
C PRO A 95 -17.09 -3.35 17.24
N ALA A 96 -16.30 -3.06 16.20
CA ALA A 96 -16.85 -2.57 14.92
C ALA A 96 -17.78 -3.60 14.27
N ALA A 97 -17.41 -4.89 14.27
CA ALA A 97 -18.23 -5.99 13.77
C ALA A 97 -19.48 -6.22 14.61
N ASN A 98 -19.36 -6.22 15.94
CA ASN A 98 -20.46 -6.42 16.85
C ASN A 98 -21.56 -5.35 16.71
N THR A 99 -21.15 -4.12 16.47
CA THR A 99 -22.07 -2.97 16.30
C THR A 99 -22.40 -2.67 14.85
N LYS A 100 -21.75 -3.30 13.90
CA LYS A 100 -21.81 -3.00 12.45
C LYS A 100 -21.61 -1.51 12.13
N THR A 101 -20.81 -0.83 12.96
CA THR A 101 -20.60 0.61 12.85
C THR A 101 -19.46 0.93 11.91
N TYR A 102 -19.77 1.48 10.73
CA TYR A 102 -18.78 1.78 9.70
C TYR A 102 -17.67 2.71 10.18
N GLY A 103 -17.99 3.75 10.95
CA GLY A 103 -17.02 4.67 11.52
C GLY A 103 -15.98 4.00 12.43
N LEU A 104 -16.36 2.93 13.16
CA LEU A 104 -15.40 2.15 13.94
C LEU A 104 -14.44 1.35 13.06
N PHE A 105 -14.93 0.77 11.95
CA PHE A 105 -14.06 0.14 10.96
C PHE A 105 -13.06 1.11 10.35
N LEU A 106 -13.51 2.32 9.98
CA LEU A 106 -12.63 3.36 9.44
C LEU A 106 -11.58 3.81 10.47
N THR A 107 -11.97 3.94 11.74
CA THR A 107 -11.04 4.26 12.85
C THR A 107 -10.00 3.15 13.03
N ALA A 108 -10.41 1.89 12.98
CA ALA A 108 -9.53 0.74 13.05
C ALA A 108 -8.52 0.73 11.90
N LEU A 109 -8.96 1.00 10.68
CA LEU A 109 -8.12 1.11 9.47
C LEU A 109 -7.13 2.28 9.56
N PHE A 110 -7.58 3.45 10.01
CA PHE A 110 -6.69 4.60 10.23
C PHE A 110 -5.62 4.29 11.28
N MET A 111 -6.00 3.58 12.35
CA MET A 111 -5.06 3.16 13.39
C MET A 111 -4.04 2.14 12.85
N GLN A 112 -4.47 1.15 12.05
CA GLN A 112 -3.56 0.22 11.38
C GLN A 112 -2.59 0.96 10.45
N GLY A 113 -3.10 1.85 9.60
CA GLY A 113 -2.26 2.67 8.72
C GLY A 113 -1.28 3.56 9.49
N SER A 114 -1.68 4.08 10.66
CA SER A 114 -0.79 4.88 11.54
C SER A 114 0.39 4.05 12.07
N GLY A 115 0.13 2.83 12.52
CA GLY A 115 1.18 1.92 12.94
C GLY A 115 2.11 1.52 11.78
N LEU A 116 1.54 1.31 10.58
CA LEU A 116 2.33 1.01 9.38
C LEU A 116 3.19 2.20 8.93
N ALA A 117 2.69 3.43 9.03
CA ALA A 117 3.47 4.63 8.74
C ALA A 117 4.69 4.73 9.68
N LEU A 118 4.51 4.43 10.98
CA LEU A 118 5.60 4.36 11.96
C LEU A 118 6.60 3.26 11.60
N LEU A 119 6.11 2.06 11.25
CA LEU A 119 6.97 0.95 10.81
C LEU A 119 7.78 1.31 9.57
N GLN A 120 7.17 1.90 8.55
CA GLN A 120 7.88 2.30 7.32
C GLN A 120 8.95 3.36 7.61
N THR A 121 8.66 4.32 8.49
CA THR A 121 9.62 5.35 8.89
C THR A 121 10.82 4.75 9.63
N ALA A 122 10.63 3.64 10.36
CA ALA A 122 11.69 2.93 11.06
C ALA A 122 12.47 1.96 10.17
N VAL A 123 11.77 1.10 9.44
CA VAL A 123 12.38 -0.08 8.78
C VAL A 123 13.14 0.29 7.52
N ASN A 124 12.67 1.25 6.71
CA ASN A 124 13.33 1.65 5.48
C ASN A 124 14.76 2.20 5.70
N PRO A 125 15.00 3.16 6.60
CA PRO A 125 16.36 3.59 6.94
C PRO A 125 17.17 2.45 7.55
N TYR A 126 16.57 1.65 8.45
CA TYR A 126 17.26 0.53 9.11
C TYR A 126 17.83 -0.46 8.10
N VAL A 127 17.03 -0.93 7.13
CA VAL A 127 17.50 -1.83 6.06
C VAL A 127 18.61 -1.19 5.22
N SER A 128 18.54 0.12 4.99
CA SER A 128 19.53 0.84 4.19
C SER A 128 20.92 0.86 4.85
N ILE A 129 20.98 0.92 6.17
CA ILE A 129 22.24 1.03 6.94
C ILE A 129 22.75 -0.29 7.53
N LEU A 130 22.02 -1.40 7.35
CA LEU A 130 22.44 -2.75 7.80
C LEU A 130 23.69 -3.31 7.11
N GLY A 131 24.24 -2.64 6.12
CA GLY A 131 25.43 -3.08 5.40
C GLY A 131 25.96 -2.00 4.46
N PRO A 132 26.86 -2.32 3.53
CA PRO A 132 27.42 -1.35 2.62
C PRO A 132 26.32 -0.58 1.86
N ILE A 133 26.47 0.75 1.75
CA ILE A 133 25.44 1.63 1.16
C ILE A 133 25.20 1.28 -0.32
N GLU A 134 26.22 0.80 -1.02
CA GLU A 134 26.19 0.41 -2.42
C GLU A 134 25.22 -0.76 -2.68
N SER A 135 24.97 -1.58 -1.65
CA SER A 135 24.03 -2.71 -1.73
C SER A 135 22.68 -2.45 -1.05
N ALA A 136 22.42 -1.23 -0.60
CA ALA A 136 21.17 -0.86 0.08
C ALA A 136 19.93 -1.12 -0.79
N ALA A 137 19.98 -0.74 -2.08
CA ALA A 137 18.89 -0.97 -3.03
C ALA A 137 18.53 -2.46 -3.16
N LYS A 138 19.54 -3.35 -3.21
CA LYS A 138 19.34 -4.80 -3.25
C LYS A 138 18.64 -5.31 -1.98
N ARG A 139 19.06 -4.83 -0.80
CA ARG A 139 18.43 -5.22 0.47
C ARG A 139 16.96 -4.77 0.54
N ILE A 140 16.68 -3.53 0.15
CA ILE A 140 15.31 -3.00 0.08
C ILE A 140 14.46 -3.83 -0.89
N SER A 141 15.00 -4.21 -2.04
CA SER A 141 14.29 -5.05 -3.01
C SER A 141 13.95 -6.43 -2.44
N ILE A 142 14.87 -7.06 -1.70
CA ILE A 142 14.63 -8.37 -1.08
C ILE A 142 13.48 -8.30 -0.07
N VAL A 143 13.47 -7.31 0.81
CA VAL A 143 12.35 -7.15 1.77
C VAL A 143 11.07 -6.71 1.07
N GLY A 144 11.16 -5.97 -0.03
CA GLY A 144 10.04 -5.60 -0.88
C GLY A 144 9.35 -6.80 -1.52
N LEU A 145 10.12 -7.81 -1.97
CA LEU A 145 9.55 -9.07 -2.46
C LEU A 145 8.72 -9.79 -1.38
N ALA A 146 9.18 -9.79 -0.12
CA ALA A 146 8.40 -10.34 0.99
C ALA A 146 7.06 -9.62 1.18
N ASN A 147 7.04 -8.28 1.04
CA ASN A 147 5.81 -7.49 1.06
C ASN A 147 4.83 -7.88 -0.05
N LYS A 148 5.31 -8.06 -1.28
CA LYS A 148 4.44 -8.43 -2.41
C LYS A 148 3.98 -9.88 -2.33
N ALA A 149 4.81 -10.80 -1.82
CA ALA A 149 4.38 -12.17 -1.53
C ALA A 149 3.24 -12.21 -0.50
N ALA A 150 3.32 -11.40 0.55
CA ALA A 150 2.24 -11.23 1.52
C ALA A 150 0.97 -10.67 0.87
N GLY A 151 1.12 -9.76 -0.10
CA GLY A 151 0.01 -9.21 -0.88
C GLY A 151 -0.74 -10.23 -1.73
N ILE A 152 -0.12 -11.36 -2.08
CA ILE A 152 -0.80 -12.49 -2.70
C ILE A 152 -1.57 -13.29 -1.63
N VAL A 153 -0.93 -13.56 -0.51
CA VAL A 153 -1.45 -14.46 0.54
C VAL A 153 -2.63 -13.80 1.31
N ALA A 154 -2.53 -12.51 1.63
CA ALA A 154 -3.50 -11.84 2.49
C ALA A 154 -4.93 -11.83 1.92
N PRO A 155 -5.17 -11.40 0.67
CA PRO A 155 -6.52 -11.44 0.10
C PRO A 155 -7.07 -12.85 -0.06
N LEU A 156 -6.21 -13.84 -0.37
CA LEU A 156 -6.62 -15.26 -0.46
C LEU A 156 -7.12 -15.78 0.88
N LEU A 157 -6.38 -15.53 1.97
CA LEU A 157 -6.75 -16.00 3.30
C LEU A 157 -7.93 -15.20 3.86
N VAL A 158 -7.80 -13.88 3.95
CA VAL A 158 -8.81 -13.03 4.59
C VAL A 158 -10.07 -12.97 3.73
N GLY A 159 -9.93 -12.72 2.42
CA GLY A 159 -11.06 -12.71 1.49
C GLY A 159 -11.78 -14.06 1.43
N GLY A 160 -11.02 -15.16 1.48
CA GLY A 160 -11.57 -16.51 1.54
C GLY A 160 -12.44 -16.78 2.77
N ILE A 161 -12.15 -16.11 3.90
CA ILE A 161 -12.92 -16.22 5.15
C ILE A 161 -14.10 -15.25 5.14
N ILE A 162 -13.84 -13.94 4.96
CA ILE A 162 -14.86 -12.90 5.15
C ILE A 162 -15.91 -12.88 4.04
N LEU A 163 -15.52 -13.23 2.80
CA LEU A 163 -16.40 -13.24 1.62
C LEU A 163 -16.89 -14.65 1.23
N LYS A 164 -16.69 -15.67 2.08
CA LYS A 164 -17.17 -17.02 1.80
C LYS A 164 -18.68 -17.04 1.65
N GLY A 165 -19.18 -17.47 0.48
CA GLY A 165 -20.62 -17.49 0.18
C GLY A 165 -21.29 -16.13 0.19
N ALA A 166 -20.54 -15.04 0.06
CA ALA A 166 -21.09 -13.68 0.12
C ALA A 166 -22.03 -13.39 -1.05
N GLY A 167 -21.80 -13.99 -2.22
CA GLY A 167 -22.70 -13.85 -3.37
C GLY A 167 -24.10 -14.42 -3.13
N ASP A 168 -24.21 -15.57 -2.46
CA ASP A 168 -25.52 -16.16 -2.13
C ASP A 168 -26.20 -15.41 -0.98
N LEU A 169 -25.42 -14.95 0.01
CA LEU A 169 -25.95 -14.12 1.09
C LEU A 169 -26.47 -12.79 0.58
N GLU A 170 -25.80 -12.16 -0.37
CA GLU A 170 -26.26 -10.92 -0.97
C GLU A 170 -27.59 -11.10 -1.72
N LYS A 171 -27.74 -12.19 -2.52
CA LYS A 171 -29.00 -12.52 -3.19
C LYS A 171 -30.12 -12.74 -2.17
N ARG A 172 -29.85 -13.46 -1.09
CA ARG A 172 -30.82 -13.65 0.00
C ARG A 172 -31.22 -12.32 0.65
N LEU A 173 -30.26 -11.44 0.93
CA LEU A 173 -30.53 -10.12 1.51
C LEU A 173 -31.45 -9.25 0.64
N LEU A 174 -31.40 -9.40 -0.70
CA LEU A 174 -32.30 -8.71 -1.63
C LEU A 174 -33.72 -9.26 -1.62
N SER A 175 -33.92 -10.53 -1.24
CA SER A 175 -35.25 -11.17 -1.20
C SER A 175 -35.93 -11.11 0.17
N ILE A 176 -35.20 -10.79 1.24
CA ILE A 176 -35.73 -10.74 2.61
C ILE A 176 -36.34 -9.37 2.88
N THR A 177 -37.62 -9.37 3.28
CA THR A 177 -38.37 -8.19 3.69
C THR A 177 -38.41 -8.03 5.22
N ASP A 178 -38.18 -9.10 5.97
CA ASP A 178 -38.13 -9.05 7.43
C ASP A 178 -36.78 -8.45 7.90
N SER A 179 -36.87 -7.32 8.61
CA SER A 179 -35.71 -6.62 9.15
C SER A 179 -34.94 -7.42 10.19
N ALA A 180 -35.62 -8.27 10.98
CA ALA A 180 -34.98 -9.08 12.00
C ALA A 180 -34.16 -10.22 11.37
N GLU A 181 -34.69 -10.91 10.36
CA GLU A 181 -33.97 -11.94 9.63
C GLU A 181 -32.76 -11.36 8.88
N ARG A 182 -32.95 -10.18 8.26
CA ARG A 182 -31.86 -9.45 7.60
C ARG A 182 -30.73 -9.12 8.58
N ASP A 183 -31.06 -8.65 9.80
CA ASP A 183 -30.06 -8.29 10.81
C ASP A 183 -29.27 -9.48 11.31
N VAL A 184 -29.90 -10.66 11.44
CA VAL A 184 -29.21 -11.93 11.79
C VAL A 184 -28.16 -12.28 10.75
N ILE A 185 -28.48 -12.21 9.46
CA ILE A 185 -27.56 -12.54 8.37
C ILE A 185 -26.39 -11.53 8.34
N LEU A 186 -26.67 -10.24 8.48
CA LEU A 186 -25.61 -9.21 8.52
C LEU A 186 -24.72 -9.38 9.75
N SER A 187 -25.26 -9.78 10.90
CA SER A 187 -24.50 -10.02 12.12
C SER A 187 -23.60 -11.27 11.99
N GLU A 188 -24.11 -12.33 11.37
CA GLU A 188 -23.30 -13.51 11.05
C GLU A 188 -22.15 -13.13 10.11
N MET A 189 -22.45 -12.41 9.03
CA MET A 189 -21.43 -11.95 8.10
C MET A 189 -20.42 -11.03 8.80
N ALA A 190 -20.87 -10.07 9.61
CA ALA A 190 -20.01 -9.15 10.36
C ALA A 190 -19.06 -9.88 11.31
N SER A 191 -19.47 -10.97 11.93
CA SER A 191 -18.65 -11.75 12.85
C SER A 191 -17.45 -12.44 12.18
N ARG A 192 -17.51 -12.68 10.87
CA ARG A 192 -16.47 -13.42 10.12
C ARG A 192 -15.11 -12.67 10.09
N VAL A 193 -15.12 -11.36 10.23
CA VAL A 193 -13.89 -10.55 10.26
C VAL A 193 -13.13 -10.69 11.59
N GLN A 194 -13.79 -11.07 12.67
CA GLN A 194 -13.22 -11.11 14.01
C GLN A 194 -12.05 -12.11 14.10
N THR A 195 -12.26 -13.36 13.65
CA THR A 195 -11.25 -14.40 13.74
C THR A 195 -9.94 -14.05 13.02
N PRO A 196 -9.93 -13.63 11.72
CA PRO A 196 -8.69 -13.29 11.04
C PRO A 196 -8.00 -12.05 11.65
N TYR A 197 -8.75 -11.08 12.18
CA TYR A 197 -8.15 -9.89 12.77
C TYR A 197 -7.63 -10.12 14.19
N VAL A 198 -8.26 -11.00 14.99
CA VAL A 198 -7.68 -11.47 16.26
C VAL A 198 -6.40 -12.26 16.00
N ALA A 199 -6.42 -13.18 15.04
CA ALA A 199 -5.22 -13.94 14.66
C ALA A 199 -4.09 -13.01 14.21
N LEU A 200 -4.42 -12.00 13.39
CA LEU A 200 -3.46 -10.98 12.96
C LEU A 200 -2.87 -10.22 14.16
N ALA A 201 -3.71 -9.77 15.10
CA ALA A 201 -3.25 -9.06 16.28
C ALA A 201 -2.30 -9.94 17.13
N VAL A 202 -2.63 -11.22 17.33
CA VAL A 202 -1.77 -12.17 18.05
C VAL A 202 -0.42 -12.34 17.34
N VAL A 203 -0.43 -12.54 16.00
CA VAL A 203 0.81 -12.68 15.23
C VAL A 203 1.66 -11.42 15.32
N LEU A 204 1.07 -10.23 15.24
CA LEU A 204 1.79 -8.96 15.38
C LEU A 204 2.42 -8.81 16.76
N MET A 205 1.72 -9.20 17.82
CA MET A 205 2.28 -9.19 19.18
C MET A 205 3.42 -10.20 19.33
N VAL A 206 3.31 -11.39 18.74
CA VAL A 206 4.40 -12.39 18.70
C VAL A 206 5.62 -11.82 17.98
N VAL A 207 5.43 -11.17 16.82
CA VAL A 207 6.52 -10.51 16.08
C VAL A 207 7.14 -9.38 16.93
N ALA A 208 6.34 -8.58 17.62
CA ALA A 208 6.83 -7.54 18.53
C ALA A 208 7.71 -8.13 19.66
N VAL A 209 7.29 -9.25 20.25
CA VAL A 209 8.06 -9.99 21.28
C VAL A 209 9.36 -10.55 20.69
N ILE A 210 9.33 -11.13 19.48
CA ILE A 210 10.54 -11.60 18.79
C ILE A 210 11.52 -10.44 18.57
N ILE A 211 11.05 -9.28 18.15
CA ILE A 211 11.89 -8.09 17.97
C ILE A 211 12.45 -7.62 19.31
N TYR A 212 11.64 -7.62 20.37
CA TYR A 212 12.08 -7.21 21.71
C TYR A 212 13.26 -8.05 22.21
N PHE A 213 13.22 -9.37 22.05
CA PHE A 213 14.31 -10.26 22.43
C PHE A 213 15.43 -10.38 21.38
N SER A 214 15.22 -9.88 20.17
CA SER A 214 16.24 -9.91 19.12
C SER A 214 17.43 -9.00 19.48
N LYS A 215 18.64 -9.46 19.11
CA LYS A 215 19.87 -8.65 19.20
C LYS A 215 20.00 -7.75 17.95
N LEU A 216 18.95 -7.02 17.61
CA LEU A 216 19.06 -6.01 16.55
C LEU A 216 20.02 -4.92 17.01
N PRO A 217 21.05 -4.56 16.21
CA PRO A 217 21.93 -3.47 16.55
C PRO A 217 21.13 -2.16 16.67
N GLU A 218 21.30 -1.45 17.78
CA GLU A 218 20.80 -0.09 17.87
C GLU A 218 21.64 0.79 16.95
N ILE A 219 21.00 1.27 15.89
CA ILE A 219 21.59 2.21 14.98
C ILE A 219 21.20 3.58 15.49
N GLN A 220 22.15 4.30 16.08
CA GLN A 220 21.95 5.70 16.36
C GLN A 220 21.82 6.39 14.99
N ALA A 221 20.73 7.11 14.78
CA ALA A 221 20.66 8.06 13.69
C ALA A 221 21.82 9.05 13.93
N GLU A 222 22.94 8.88 13.21
CA GLU A 222 23.96 9.91 13.22
C GLU A 222 23.24 11.24 12.96
N GLU A 223 23.43 12.18 13.88
CA GLU A 223 23.11 13.58 13.62
C GLU A 223 23.90 13.93 12.37
N LEU A 224 23.23 13.87 11.23
CA LEU A 224 23.86 14.23 9.97
C LEU A 224 24.23 15.69 10.12
N ASP A 225 25.53 15.92 10.14
CA ASP A 225 26.19 17.20 10.22
C ASP A 225 25.35 18.33 9.61
N THR A 226 24.86 19.19 10.49
CA THR A 226 24.26 20.48 10.13
C THR A 226 25.32 21.50 9.73
N SER A 227 26.57 21.06 9.53
CA SER A 227 27.72 21.93 9.35
C SER A 227 27.99 22.39 7.91
N SER A 228 27.14 22.14 6.94
CA SER A 228 27.21 22.88 5.66
C SER A 228 26.22 24.04 5.63
N GLN A 229 26.52 25.06 6.44
CA GLN A 229 26.00 26.41 6.22
C GLN A 229 26.48 26.91 4.84
N ASN A 230 25.58 26.98 3.89
CA ASN A 230 25.39 28.08 2.94
C ASN A 230 24.52 27.64 1.77
N GLN A 231 23.24 27.82 1.94
CA GLN A 231 22.29 28.37 1.00
C GLN A 231 20.87 28.14 1.54
N LYS A 232 20.17 29.24 1.84
CA LYS A 232 18.73 29.26 2.20
C LYS A 232 17.88 28.88 0.98
N LYS A 233 18.04 27.65 0.45
CA LYS A 233 17.10 27.10 -0.55
C LYS A 233 15.97 26.43 0.20
N SER A 234 14.75 26.76 -0.15
CA SER A 234 13.57 26.02 0.29
C SER A 234 13.54 24.67 -0.39
N ILE A 235 12.97 23.63 0.26
CA ILE A 235 12.71 22.33 -0.35
C ILE A 235 11.85 22.44 -1.62
N PHE A 236 11.00 23.45 -1.69
CA PHE A 236 10.19 23.77 -2.87
C PHE A 236 10.98 24.28 -4.08
N SER A 237 12.27 24.58 -3.91
CA SER A 237 13.17 24.98 -5.01
C SER A 237 13.63 23.80 -5.87
N PHE A 238 13.24 22.57 -5.54
CA PHE A 238 13.61 21.36 -6.27
C PHE A 238 12.41 20.79 -7.07
N PRO A 239 12.25 21.19 -8.35
CA PRO A 239 11.12 20.75 -9.18
C PRO A 239 11.03 19.23 -9.33
N ASN A 240 12.17 18.54 -9.48
CA ASN A 240 12.22 17.09 -9.59
C ASN A 240 11.63 16.39 -8.36
N LEU A 241 11.78 16.95 -7.15
CA LEU A 241 11.18 16.43 -5.93
C LEU A 241 9.68 16.67 -5.89
N ILE A 242 9.23 17.88 -6.18
CA ILE A 242 7.79 18.21 -6.13
C ILE A 242 7.01 17.42 -7.19
N LEU A 243 7.54 17.38 -8.42
CA LEU A 243 6.95 16.58 -9.49
C LEU A 243 7.04 15.08 -9.17
N GLY A 244 8.11 14.63 -8.50
CA GLY A 244 8.24 13.27 -8.00
C GLY A 244 7.22 12.93 -6.92
N ALA A 245 6.93 13.84 -6.00
CA ALA A 245 5.89 13.66 -4.99
C ALA A 245 4.50 13.52 -5.64
N LEU A 246 4.20 14.33 -6.65
CA LEU A 246 2.97 14.20 -7.44
C LEU A 246 2.94 12.88 -8.25
N ALA A 247 4.10 12.45 -8.78
CA ALA A 247 4.18 11.15 -9.46
C ALA A 247 3.95 9.98 -8.49
N ILE A 248 4.38 10.09 -7.23
CA ILE A 248 4.05 9.12 -6.17
C ILE A 248 2.54 9.12 -5.88
N VAL A 249 1.91 10.29 -5.76
CA VAL A 249 0.44 10.38 -5.62
C VAL A 249 -0.26 9.62 -6.76
N CYS A 250 0.12 9.91 -8.00
CA CYS A 250 -0.45 9.27 -9.17
C CYS A 250 -0.20 7.75 -9.19
N TYR A 251 1.03 7.32 -8.89
CA TYR A 251 1.40 5.92 -8.85
C TYR A 251 0.60 5.15 -7.79
N VAL A 252 0.59 5.65 -6.54
CA VAL A 252 -0.11 4.96 -5.45
C VAL A 252 -1.61 4.89 -5.72
N GLY A 253 -2.20 5.95 -6.29
CA GLY A 253 -3.59 5.92 -6.71
C GLY A 253 -3.88 4.83 -7.77
N ALA A 254 -3.04 4.75 -8.80
CA ALA A 254 -3.17 3.71 -9.83
C ALA A 254 -2.97 2.30 -9.25
N GLU A 255 -2.00 2.12 -8.34
CA GLU A 255 -1.74 0.85 -7.65
C GLU A 255 -2.92 0.40 -6.79
N VAL A 256 -3.46 1.30 -5.97
CA VAL A 256 -4.57 1.01 -5.05
C VAL A 256 -5.86 0.72 -5.81
N ILE A 257 -6.16 1.50 -6.86
CA ILE A 257 -7.34 1.25 -7.71
C ILE A 257 -7.23 -0.14 -8.37
N ALA A 258 -6.05 -0.49 -8.91
CA ALA A 258 -5.83 -1.78 -9.55
C ALA A 258 -5.73 -2.96 -8.57
N GLY A 259 -5.26 -2.73 -7.34
CA GLY A 259 -5.07 -3.77 -6.33
C GLY A 259 -6.28 -3.95 -5.42
N ASP A 260 -6.68 -2.88 -4.73
CA ASP A 260 -7.77 -2.94 -3.77
C ASP A 260 -9.15 -2.81 -4.46
N GLY A 261 -9.24 -2.03 -5.53
CA GLY A 261 -10.49 -1.75 -6.25
C GLY A 261 -10.97 -2.87 -7.16
N ILE A 262 -10.11 -3.81 -7.58
CA ILE A 262 -10.45 -4.82 -8.59
C ILE A 262 -11.59 -5.76 -8.17
N GLY A 263 -11.69 -6.09 -6.87
CA GLY A 263 -12.78 -6.91 -6.34
C GLY A 263 -14.14 -6.23 -6.47
N GLN A 264 -14.21 -4.95 -6.09
CA GLN A 264 -15.45 -4.17 -6.24
C GLN A 264 -15.80 -3.93 -7.71
N TYR A 265 -14.79 -3.66 -8.57
CA TYR A 265 -15.00 -3.58 -10.01
C TYR A 265 -15.61 -4.86 -10.57
N GLY A 266 -15.05 -6.03 -10.20
CA GLY A 266 -15.58 -7.34 -10.63
C GLY A 266 -17.04 -7.53 -10.27
N LYS A 267 -17.42 -7.16 -9.03
CA LYS A 267 -18.81 -7.16 -8.57
C LYS A 267 -19.70 -6.27 -9.44
N ASN A 268 -19.26 -5.05 -9.72
CA ASN A 268 -20.04 -4.05 -10.48
C ASN A 268 -20.29 -4.47 -11.94
N ILE A 269 -19.44 -5.30 -12.52
CA ILE A 269 -19.65 -5.89 -13.85
C ILE A 269 -20.36 -7.25 -13.82
N GLY A 270 -20.92 -7.65 -12.68
CA GLY A 270 -21.73 -8.85 -12.51
C GLY A 270 -20.97 -10.14 -12.21
N ILE A 271 -19.69 -10.08 -11.86
CA ILE A 271 -18.93 -11.25 -11.40
C ILE A 271 -19.27 -11.53 -9.93
N SER A 272 -19.39 -12.82 -9.59
CA SER A 272 -19.71 -13.23 -8.22
C SER A 272 -18.63 -12.76 -7.23
N LEU A 273 -19.04 -12.43 -6.00
CA LEU A 273 -18.07 -12.07 -4.95
C LEU A 273 -17.17 -13.25 -4.57
N ASP A 274 -17.63 -14.49 -4.79
CA ASP A 274 -16.85 -15.69 -4.54
C ASP A 274 -15.66 -15.81 -5.50
N ASP A 275 -15.76 -15.29 -6.72
CA ASP A 275 -14.66 -15.18 -7.66
C ASP A 275 -13.84 -13.89 -7.44
N ALA A 276 -14.53 -12.77 -7.26
CA ALA A 276 -13.92 -11.44 -7.15
C ALA A 276 -13.00 -11.28 -5.93
N LYS A 277 -13.24 -12.02 -4.83
CA LYS A 277 -12.41 -12.01 -3.62
C LYS A 277 -10.93 -12.36 -3.85
N HIS A 278 -10.62 -13.03 -4.97
CA HIS A 278 -9.26 -13.46 -5.33
C HIS A 278 -8.52 -12.47 -6.23
N PHE A 279 -9.20 -11.49 -6.82
CA PHE A 279 -8.66 -10.65 -7.88
C PHE A 279 -7.49 -9.75 -7.40
N THR A 280 -7.54 -9.23 -6.17
CA THR A 280 -6.40 -8.52 -5.57
C THR A 280 -5.13 -9.37 -5.60
N SER A 281 -5.22 -10.67 -5.32
CA SER A 281 -4.06 -11.57 -5.36
C SER A 281 -3.49 -11.73 -6.76
N TYR A 282 -4.32 -11.67 -7.80
CA TYR A 282 -3.86 -11.72 -9.20
C TYR A 282 -3.07 -10.46 -9.57
N THR A 283 -3.54 -9.29 -9.14
CA THR A 283 -2.79 -8.03 -9.30
C THR A 283 -1.44 -8.09 -8.57
N MET A 284 -1.42 -8.61 -7.35
CA MET A 284 -0.19 -8.75 -6.58
C MET A 284 0.78 -9.77 -7.19
N ALA A 285 0.28 -10.86 -7.76
CA ALA A 285 1.10 -11.84 -8.47
C ALA A 285 1.75 -11.22 -9.73
N ALA A 286 0.98 -10.46 -10.52
CA ALA A 286 1.50 -9.73 -11.67
C ALA A 286 2.57 -8.71 -11.22
N MET A 287 2.35 -8.04 -10.10
CA MET A 287 3.30 -7.09 -9.53
C MET A 287 4.60 -7.77 -9.06
N LEU A 288 4.49 -8.93 -8.41
CA LEU A 288 5.66 -9.73 -8.00
C LEU A 288 6.54 -10.10 -9.21
N VAL A 289 5.90 -10.55 -10.32
CA VAL A 289 6.60 -10.83 -11.58
C VAL A 289 7.31 -9.58 -12.09
N GLY A 290 6.65 -8.43 -12.08
CA GLY A 290 7.25 -7.15 -12.48
C GLY A 290 8.47 -6.77 -11.63
N TYR A 291 8.41 -6.97 -10.31
CA TYR A 291 9.57 -6.75 -9.43
C TYR A 291 10.75 -7.66 -9.79
N VAL A 292 10.49 -8.96 -10.05
CA VAL A 292 11.55 -9.90 -10.48
C VAL A 292 12.17 -9.45 -11.80
N ILE A 293 11.35 -9.07 -12.78
CA ILE A 293 11.84 -8.53 -14.07
C ILE A 293 12.71 -7.30 -13.82
N GLY A 294 12.27 -6.38 -12.97
CA GLY A 294 13.01 -5.16 -12.65
C GLY A 294 14.36 -5.42 -12.01
N VAL A 295 14.43 -6.35 -11.04
CA VAL A 295 15.70 -6.74 -10.38
C VAL A 295 16.71 -7.31 -11.37
N ILE A 296 16.25 -8.00 -12.40
CA ILE A 296 17.09 -8.58 -13.45
C ILE A 296 17.45 -7.50 -14.49
N ALA A 297 16.51 -6.67 -14.88
CA ALA A 297 16.66 -5.74 -16.01
C ALA A 297 17.41 -4.46 -15.64
N ILE A 298 17.23 -3.95 -14.42
CA ILE A 298 17.83 -2.67 -13.98
C ILE A 298 19.08 -2.96 -13.12
N PRO A 299 20.22 -2.29 -13.34
CA PRO A 299 20.55 -1.37 -14.44
C PRO A 299 21.12 -2.07 -15.70
N ARG A 300 21.16 -3.41 -15.72
CA ARG A 300 21.93 -4.17 -16.70
C ARG A 300 21.45 -3.98 -18.14
N PHE A 301 20.15 -3.96 -18.37
CA PHE A 301 19.53 -3.91 -19.70
C PHE A 301 18.77 -2.60 -19.97
N MET A 302 18.31 -1.92 -18.92
CA MET A 302 17.60 -0.63 -19.07
C MET A 302 17.91 0.31 -17.92
N LYS A 303 17.82 1.62 -18.20
CA LYS A 303 17.93 2.65 -17.17
C LYS A 303 16.61 2.76 -16.39
N GLN A 304 16.70 3.34 -15.20
CA GLN A 304 15.57 3.51 -14.30
C GLN A 304 14.47 4.41 -14.88
N GLU A 305 14.86 5.50 -15.56
CA GLU A 305 13.92 6.38 -16.25
C GLU A 305 13.21 5.69 -17.43
N ASP A 306 13.92 4.79 -18.14
CA ASP A 306 13.32 4.01 -19.24
C ASP A 306 12.33 2.96 -18.70
N ALA A 307 12.66 2.30 -17.59
CA ALA A 307 11.75 1.40 -16.91
C ALA A 307 10.45 2.12 -16.52
N LEU A 308 10.55 3.32 -15.93
CA LEU A 308 9.39 4.14 -15.57
C LEU A 308 8.55 4.53 -16.80
N LYS A 309 9.22 4.95 -17.89
CA LYS A 309 8.58 5.31 -19.16
C LYS A 309 7.78 4.13 -19.74
N TYR A 310 8.38 2.96 -19.85
CA TYR A 310 7.70 1.78 -20.39
C TYR A 310 6.59 1.30 -19.47
N SER A 311 6.77 1.33 -18.15
CA SER A 311 5.73 1.02 -17.18
C SER A 311 4.50 1.92 -17.36
N ALA A 312 4.69 3.24 -17.51
CA ALA A 312 3.60 4.17 -17.73
C ALA A 312 2.88 3.93 -19.07
N LEU A 313 3.62 3.68 -20.15
CA LEU A 313 3.03 3.38 -21.47
C LEU A 313 2.21 2.08 -21.45
N ILE A 314 2.74 1.01 -20.84
CA ILE A 314 2.02 -0.26 -20.67
C ILE A 314 0.76 -0.04 -19.84
N GLY A 315 0.85 0.73 -18.75
CA GLY A 315 -0.29 1.07 -17.91
C GLY A 315 -1.40 1.80 -18.67
N ILE A 316 -1.05 2.78 -19.53
CA ILE A 316 -2.01 3.47 -20.40
C ILE A 316 -2.70 2.48 -21.35
N VAL A 317 -1.93 1.62 -22.03
CA VAL A 317 -2.49 0.63 -22.96
C VAL A 317 -3.44 -0.32 -22.24
N PHE A 318 -3.06 -0.84 -21.07
CA PHE A 318 -3.90 -1.74 -20.30
C PHE A 318 -5.18 -1.04 -19.81
N CYS A 319 -5.11 0.22 -19.36
CA CYS A 319 -6.30 0.99 -19.00
C CYS A 319 -7.24 1.21 -20.20
N LEU A 320 -6.71 1.47 -21.39
CA LEU A 320 -7.53 1.59 -22.60
C LEU A 320 -8.25 0.28 -22.90
N VAL A 321 -7.56 -0.87 -22.77
CA VAL A 321 -8.23 -2.17 -22.93
C VAL A 321 -9.32 -2.35 -21.89
N VAL A 322 -9.10 -1.99 -20.61
CA VAL A 322 -10.13 -2.06 -19.56
C VAL A 322 -11.36 -1.22 -19.92
N ILE A 323 -11.15 0.00 -20.43
CA ILE A 323 -12.24 0.92 -20.76
C ILE A 323 -13.10 0.40 -21.92
N PHE A 324 -12.48 -0.24 -22.90
CA PHE A 324 -13.16 -0.70 -24.13
C PHE A 324 -13.57 -2.18 -24.10
N THR A 325 -13.33 -2.89 -22.98
CA THR A 325 -13.73 -4.29 -22.81
C THR A 325 -14.59 -4.47 -21.54
N SER A 326 -15.16 -5.67 -21.39
CA SER A 326 -15.97 -6.03 -20.23
C SER A 326 -15.69 -7.48 -19.80
N GLY A 327 -16.33 -7.91 -18.71
CA GLY A 327 -16.18 -9.27 -18.18
C GLY A 327 -14.75 -9.58 -17.76
N TYR A 328 -14.37 -10.84 -17.88
CA TYR A 328 -13.05 -11.32 -17.45
C TYR A 328 -11.87 -10.70 -18.20
N THR A 329 -12.08 -10.25 -19.45
CA THR A 329 -11.03 -9.56 -20.20
C THR A 329 -10.59 -8.28 -19.47
N SER A 330 -11.55 -7.44 -19.07
CA SER A 330 -11.22 -6.24 -18.30
C SER A 330 -10.55 -6.56 -16.97
N ILE A 331 -10.99 -7.60 -16.25
CA ILE A 331 -10.37 -8.05 -14.99
C ILE A 331 -8.91 -8.44 -15.18
N TRP A 332 -8.62 -9.23 -16.22
CA TRP A 332 -7.23 -9.63 -16.48
C TRP A 332 -6.32 -8.44 -16.78
N PHE A 333 -6.82 -7.44 -17.54
CA PHE A 333 -6.03 -6.24 -17.81
C PHE A 333 -5.89 -5.34 -16.58
N ILE A 334 -6.88 -5.30 -15.66
CA ILE A 334 -6.71 -4.64 -14.35
C ILE A 334 -5.66 -5.37 -13.52
N ALA A 335 -5.70 -6.70 -13.46
CA ALA A 335 -4.68 -7.48 -12.75
C ALA A 335 -3.27 -7.26 -13.34
N LEU A 336 -3.15 -7.19 -14.67
CA LEU A 336 -1.89 -6.90 -15.35
C LEU A 336 -1.37 -5.47 -15.12
N LEU A 337 -2.21 -4.51 -14.67
CA LEU A 337 -1.72 -3.22 -14.17
C LEU A 337 -0.75 -3.39 -13.00
N GLY A 338 -0.83 -4.48 -12.24
CA GLY A 338 0.18 -4.84 -11.25
C GLY A 338 1.59 -4.91 -11.84
N LEU A 339 1.74 -5.52 -13.03
CA LEU A 339 3.01 -5.57 -13.75
C LEU A 339 3.50 -4.16 -14.13
N ALA A 340 2.62 -3.31 -14.64
CA ALA A 340 2.93 -1.93 -15.00
C ALA A 340 3.36 -1.10 -13.77
N ASN A 341 2.69 -1.29 -12.63
CA ASN A 341 2.94 -0.56 -11.38
C ASN A 341 4.21 -1.00 -10.66
N ALA A 342 4.71 -2.22 -10.89
CA ALA A 342 5.79 -2.84 -10.11
C ALA A 342 7.06 -2.00 -10.05
N LEU A 343 7.46 -1.38 -11.16
CA LEU A 343 8.74 -0.64 -11.25
C LEU A 343 8.59 0.86 -10.98
N MET A 344 7.37 1.37 -10.75
CA MET A 344 7.14 2.80 -10.59
C MET A 344 7.74 3.34 -9.30
N TRP A 345 7.44 2.73 -8.15
CA TRP A 345 8.04 3.15 -6.87
C TRP A 345 9.58 3.08 -6.89
N PRO A 346 10.20 1.94 -7.27
CA PRO A 346 11.66 1.83 -7.34
C PRO A 346 12.32 2.84 -8.27
N ALA A 347 11.61 3.32 -9.31
CA ALA A 347 12.13 4.28 -10.25
C ALA A 347 11.87 5.74 -9.82
N ILE A 348 10.64 6.08 -9.41
CA ILE A 348 10.28 7.47 -9.05
C ILE A 348 11.09 7.95 -7.84
N PHE A 349 11.20 7.11 -6.79
CA PHE A 349 11.79 7.53 -5.53
C PHE A 349 13.24 8.01 -5.67
N PRO A 350 14.18 7.24 -6.26
CA PRO A 350 15.55 7.70 -6.43
C PRO A 350 15.68 8.89 -7.40
N LEU A 351 14.87 8.94 -8.47
CA LEU A 351 14.86 10.07 -9.40
C LEU A 351 14.44 11.36 -8.70
N ALA A 352 13.47 11.27 -7.79
CA ALA A 352 12.96 12.43 -7.06
C ALA A 352 13.94 12.96 -6.01
N ILE A 353 14.70 12.10 -5.34
CA ILE A 353 15.68 12.52 -4.32
C ILE A 353 17.05 12.90 -4.91
N ASN A 354 17.24 12.69 -6.22
CA ASN A 354 18.51 12.96 -6.87
C ASN A 354 18.86 14.46 -6.83
N GLY A 355 20.04 14.76 -6.29
CA GLY A 355 20.57 16.14 -6.22
C GLY A 355 20.03 16.98 -5.06
N LEU A 356 19.31 16.40 -4.09
CA LEU A 356 18.79 17.13 -2.93
C LEU A 356 19.84 17.43 -1.86
N GLY A 357 20.98 16.73 -1.83
CA GLY A 357 22.02 16.90 -0.81
C GLY A 357 21.44 16.77 0.61
N THR A 358 21.61 17.80 1.43
CA THR A 358 21.10 17.84 2.83
C THR A 358 19.58 17.74 2.96
N PHE A 359 18.83 18.06 1.90
CA PHE A 359 17.37 17.96 1.88
C PHE A 359 16.84 16.56 1.61
N THR A 360 17.71 15.56 1.38
CA THR A 360 17.27 14.18 1.02
C THR A 360 16.34 13.58 2.06
N LYS A 361 16.59 13.78 3.37
CA LYS A 361 15.71 13.25 4.44
C LYS A 361 14.30 13.85 4.37
N VAL A 362 14.21 15.18 4.30
CA VAL A 362 12.93 15.89 4.25
C VAL A 362 12.21 15.60 2.93
N GLY A 363 12.96 15.52 1.83
CA GLY A 363 12.43 15.13 0.52
C GLY A 363 11.85 13.72 0.51
N SER A 364 12.54 12.76 1.14
CA SER A 364 12.03 11.40 1.28
C SER A 364 10.74 11.35 2.09
N ALA A 365 10.64 12.13 3.18
CA ALA A 365 9.42 12.23 3.97
C ALA A 365 8.25 12.80 3.14
N LEU A 366 8.51 13.83 2.31
CA LEU A 366 7.50 14.40 1.42
C LEU A 366 7.00 13.38 0.39
N LEU A 367 7.89 12.54 -0.16
CA LEU A 367 7.49 11.46 -1.07
C LEU A 367 6.59 10.43 -0.37
N ILE A 368 6.93 10.03 0.86
CA ILE A 368 6.12 9.10 1.66
C ILE A 368 4.74 9.70 1.97
N MET A 369 4.67 11.01 2.29
CA MET A 369 3.40 11.69 2.50
C MET A 369 2.49 11.66 1.25
N GLY A 370 3.07 11.57 0.05
CA GLY A 370 2.32 11.40 -1.21
C GLY A 370 1.48 10.12 -1.27
N ILE A 371 1.82 9.08 -0.48
CA ILE A 371 1.04 7.84 -0.36
C ILE A 371 -0.39 8.14 0.11
N GLY A 372 -0.54 9.06 1.07
CA GLY A 372 -1.84 9.40 1.65
C GLY A 372 -2.86 9.89 0.61
N PRO A 373 -2.59 11.00 -0.09
CA PRO A 373 -3.49 11.50 -1.14
C PRO A 373 -3.66 10.50 -2.30
N GLY A 374 -2.60 9.78 -2.68
CA GLY A 374 -2.65 8.77 -3.73
C GLY A 374 -3.63 7.64 -3.41
N GLY A 375 -3.43 6.96 -2.30
CA GLY A 375 -4.28 5.84 -1.89
C GLY A 375 -5.61 6.27 -1.26
N GLY A 376 -5.73 7.52 -0.77
CA GLY A 376 -6.93 8.01 -0.10
C GLY A 376 -7.90 8.78 -1.00
N LEU A 377 -7.42 9.66 -1.89
CA LEU A 377 -8.29 10.52 -2.71
C LEU A 377 -8.56 9.95 -4.10
N LEU A 378 -7.55 9.38 -4.76
CA LEU A 378 -7.72 8.91 -6.14
C LEU A 378 -8.70 7.75 -6.27
N PRO A 379 -8.76 6.76 -5.33
CA PRO A 379 -9.81 5.75 -5.35
C PRO A 379 -11.23 6.33 -5.17
N LEU A 380 -11.39 7.39 -4.37
CA LEU A 380 -12.69 8.08 -4.26
C LEU A 380 -13.08 8.76 -5.57
N LEU A 381 -12.12 9.42 -6.21
CA LEU A 381 -12.35 10.04 -7.53
C LEU A 381 -12.67 8.99 -8.60
N TYR A 382 -11.97 7.86 -8.60
CA TYR A 382 -12.27 6.70 -9.44
C TYR A 382 -13.70 6.22 -9.22
N ALA A 383 -14.11 6.01 -7.97
CA ALA A 383 -15.44 5.54 -7.62
C ALA A 383 -16.53 6.55 -8.00
N SER A 384 -16.27 7.85 -7.84
CA SER A 384 -17.23 8.92 -8.18
C SER A 384 -17.46 9.04 -9.68
N LEU A 385 -16.47 8.78 -10.52
CA LEU A 385 -16.56 8.85 -11.98
C LEU A 385 -17.08 7.56 -12.61
N GLY A 386 -16.69 6.40 -12.07
CA GLY A 386 -17.10 5.08 -12.54
C GLY A 386 -18.46 4.69 -12.00
N GLY A 387 -18.58 4.71 -10.69
CA GLY A 387 -19.76 4.25 -9.98
C GLY A 387 -20.13 2.79 -10.27
N GLU A 388 -21.36 2.42 -9.93
CA GLU A 388 -21.87 1.06 -10.14
C GLU A 388 -22.33 0.81 -11.58
N VAL A 389 -22.73 1.88 -12.28
CA VAL A 389 -23.36 1.78 -13.62
C VAL A 389 -22.32 1.57 -14.72
N ASN A 390 -21.16 2.22 -14.60
CA ASN A 390 -20.11 2.12 -15.62
C ASN A 390 -18.72 2.22 -14.98
N PRO A 391 -18.28 1.15 -14.28
CA PRO A 391 -17.03 1.18 -13.51
C PRO A 391 -15.79 1.37 -14.41
N GLN A 392 -15.87 1.06 -15.72
CA GLN A 392 -14.79 1.31 -16.68
C GLN A 392 -14.43 2.79 -16.79
N ARG A 393 -15.42 3.71 -16.64
CA ARG A 393 -15.17 5.17 -16.72
C ARG A 393 -14.19 5.65 -15.66
N GLY A 394 -14.16 5.02 -14.48
CA GLY A 394 -13.21 5.36 -13.43
C GLY A 394 -11.75 5.23 -13.87
N PHE A 395 -11.44 4.35 -14.84
CA PHE A 395 -10.06 4.16 -15.33
C PHE A 395 -9.50 5.36 -16.11
N TRP A 396 -10.32 6.33 -16.50
CA TRP A 396 -9.80 7.60 -17.02
C TRP A 396 -8.94 8.35 -15.99
N VAL A 397 -9.27 8.23 -14.69
CA VAL A 397 -8.42 8.77 -13.61
C VAL A 397 -7.03 8.13 -13.65
N VAL A 398 -7.00 6.81 -13.83
CA VAL A 398 -5.75 6.04 -13.86
C VAL A 398 -4.92 6.39 -15.10
N ILE A 399 -5.55 6.61 -16.26
CA ILE A 399 -4.86 7.09 -17.46
C ILE A 399 -4.20 8.46 -17.22
N VAL A 400 -4.91 9.40 -16.60
CA VAL A 400 -4.35 10.73 -16.26
C VAL A 400 -3.14 10.56 -15.33
N CYS A 401 -3.23 9.66 -14.36
CA CYS A 401 -2.09 9.33 -13.49
C CYS A 401 -0.88 8.82 -14.30
N TYR A 402 -1.09 7.86 -15.19
CA TYR A 402 0.01 7.33 -16.02
C TYR A 402 0.58 8.35 -17.00
N LEU A 403 -0.25 9.24 -17.55
CA LEU A 403 0.23 10.35 -18.40
C LEU A 403 1.13 11.29 -17.59
N PHE A 404 0.78 11.59 -16.34
CA PHE A 404 1.64 12.41 -15.49
C PHE A 404 2.95 11.67 -15.12
N ILE A 405 2.88 10.38 -14.82
CA ILE A 405 4.08 9.56 -14.56
C ILE A 405 4.97 9.51 -15.82
N LEU A 406 4.39 9.38 -17.00
CA LEU A 406 5.12 9.43 -18.27
C LEU A 406 5.81 10.78 -18.48
N TYR A 407 5.11 11.88 -18.23
CA TYR A 407 5.71 13.22 -18.23
C TYR A 407 6.88 13.31 -17.25
N TYR A 408 6.71 12.79 -16.03
CA TYR A 408 7.78 12.78 -15.04
C TYR A 408 8.99 11.95 -15.52
N ALA A 409 8.75 10.79 -16.10
CA ALA A 409 9.80 9.93 -16.66
C ALA A 409 10.58 10.58 -17.82
N LEU A 410 9.93 11.37 -18.66
CA LEU A 410 10.56 12.00 -19.83
C LEU A 410 11.26 13.32 -19.49
N VAL A 411 10.63 14.17 -18.68
CA VAL A 411 10.99 15.56 -18.47
C VAL A 411 11.12 15.93 -17.00
N GLY A 412 10.14 15.56 -16.17
CA GLY A 412 9.98 16.09 -14.81
C GLY A 412 11.19 15.82 -13.91
N HIS A 413 11.75 14.60 -13.96
CA HIS A 413 12.89 14.20 -13.14
C HIS A 413 14.21 14.95 -13.50
N LYS A 414 14.31 15.54 -14.69
CA LYS A 414 15.49 16.26 -15.17
C LYS A 414 15.49 17.74 -14.75
N LYS A 415 14.35 18.26 -14.30
CA LYS A 415 14.23 19.67 -13.92
C LYS A 415 14.95 19.93 -12.60
N LYS A 416 15.96 20.79 -12.62
CA LYS A 416 16.74 21.20 -11.45
C LYS A 416 16.36 22.58 -10.90
N SER A 417 15.60 23.37 -11.66
CA SER A 417 15.07 24.69 -11.29
C SER A 417 13.73 24.92 -11.95
N TRP A 418 12.91 25.76 -11.36
CA TRP A 418 11.64 26.23 -11.92
C TRP A 418 11.88 27.15 -13.11
#